data_214cb4d129a08906c299c18e4fe7fdf1
#
_entry.id   214cb4d129a08906c299c18e4fe7fdf1
#
_cell.length_a   1.000
_cell.length_b   1.000
_cell.length_c   1.000
_cell.angle_alpha   90.00
_cell.angle_beta   90.00
_cell.angle_gamma   90.00
#
_symmetry.space_group_name_H-M   'P 1'
#
loop_
_entity.id
_entity.type
_entity.pdbx_description
1 polymer ?
#
loop_
_entity_poly.entity_id
_entity_poly.type
_entity_poly.pdbx_seq_one_letter_code
_entity_poly.pdbx_strand_id
1 'polypeptide(L)'
;CTNEENLDSIYETVTAAVAAGKEAMIDCEHFFDGFKANPEYALNCARTAYHAGARWIVLCDTNGGTLPDEIFDIVTKVQEVVPGTHLGIHTHDDTGHAVANSLAAVDAGVRQIQGTLNGLGERCGNANLITLIPTLKLKPAFSDRFEIGVSDAQLKEITSISHAFDEILN
;
A
#
# COMPACT_ATOMS: atom_id res chain seq x y z
N CYS A 1 3.49 18.97 17.15
CA CYS A 1 3.25 17.62 17.63
C CYS A 1 4.60 16.95 17.87
N THR A 2 4.82 16.38 19.05
CA THR A 2 6.01 15.56 19.36
C THR A 2 5.82 14.16 18.79
N ASN A 3 6.90 13.37 18.71
CA ASN A 3 6.79 11.96 18.31
C ASN A 3 5.89 11.15 19.26
N GLU A 4 5.95 11.44 20.55
CA GLU A 4 5.15 10.79 21.58
C GLU A 4 3.65 11.12 21.41
N GLU A 5 3.29 12.40 21.29
CA GLU A 5 1.91 12.84 21.00
C GLU A 5 1.36 12.20 19.73
N ASN A 6 2.18 11.99 18.69
CA ASN A 6 1.74 11.33 17.46
C ASN A 6 1.47 9.84 17.69
N LEU A 7 2.33 9.14 18.43
CA LEU A 7 2.11 7.73 18.77
C LEU A 7 0.84 7.54 19.61
N ASP A 8 0.60 8.41 20.59
CA ASP A 8 -0.62 8.41 21.40
C ASP A 8 -1.85 8.64 20.52
N SER A 9 -1.80 9.62 19.60
CA SER A 9 -2.88 9.90 18.67
C SER A 9 -3.20 8.71 17.75
N ILE A 10 -2.18 8.02 17.23
CA ILE A 10 -2.35 6.79 16.43
C ILE A 10 -3.09 5.74 17.27
N TYR A 11 -2.60 5.49 18.48
CA TYR A 11 -3.17 4.47 19.36
C TYR A 11 -4.62 4.77 19.75
N GLU A 12 -4.90 5.96 20.18
CA GLU A 12 -6.25 6.38 20.61
C GLU A 12 -7.25 6.34 19.46
N THR A 13 -6.86 6.87 18.29
CA THR A 13 -7.74 6.94 17.12
C THR A 13 -8.11 5.55 16.60
N VAL A 14 -7.09 4.68 16.42
CA VAL A 14 -7.32 3.32 15.94
C VAL A 14 -8.13 2.52 16.95
N THR A 15 -7.79 2.61 18.25
CA THR A 15 -8.53 1.91 19.32
C THR A 15 -9.98 2.36 19.37
N ALA A 16 -10.26 3.65 19.22
CA ALA A 16 -11.63 4.19 19.22
C ALA A 16 -12.44 3.65 18.01
N ALA A 17 -11.84 3.58 16.83
CA ALA A 17 -12.50 3.04 15.64
C ALA A 17 -12.82 1.54 15.81
N VAL A 18 -11.87 0.76 16.31
CA VAL A 18 -12.07 -0.68 16.59
C VAL A 18 -13.13 -0.90 17.66
N ALA A 19 -13.11 -0.12 18.75
CA ALA A 19 -14.11 -0.19 19.81
C ALA A 19 -15.53 0.16 19.30
N ALA A 20 -15.63 1.00 18.26
CA ALA A 20 -16.88 1.30 17.58
C ALA A 20 -17.31 0.21 16.56
N GLY A 21 -16.62 -0.93 16.51
CA GLY A 21 -16.92 -2.03 15.61
C GLY A 21 -16.56 -1.76 14.14
N LYS A 22 -15.64 -0.84 13.89
CA LYS A 22 -15.15 -0.53 12.53
C LYS A 22 -13.85 -1.29 12.23
N GLU A 23 -13.67 -1.66 10.96
CA GLU A 23 -12.36 -2.06 10.48
C GLU A 23 -11.52 -0.78 10.32
N ALA A 24 -10.42 -0.69 11.07
CA ALA A 24 -9.53 0.46 11.04
C ALA A 24 -8.37 0.20 10.06
N MET A 25 -8.06 1.19 9.25
CA MET A 25 -6.90 1.24 8.39
C MET A 25 -6.17 2.56 8.66
N ILE A 26 -4.85 2.53 8.62
CA ILE A 26 -4.01 3.72 8.74
C ILE A 26 -3.09 3.82 7.54
N ASP A 27 -3.11 4.95 6.86
CA ASP A 27 -2.16 5.32 5.84
C ASP A 27 -1.00 6.08 6.50
N CYS A 28 0.18 5.46 6.47
CA CYS A 28 1.41 6.06 7.01
C CYS A 28 2.03 6.94 5.93
N GLU A 29 1.58 8.20 5.86
CA GLU A 29 2.06 9.17 4.88
C GLU A 29 3.56 9.44 5.01
N HIS A 30 4.24 9.57 3.87
CA HIS A 30 5.71 9.74 3.78
C HIS A 30 6.49 8.64 4.50
N PHE A 31 5.96 7.40 4.54
CA PHE A 31 6.58 6.35 5.34
C PHE A 31 8.01 6.07 4.93
N PHE A 32 8.27 5.94 3.64
CA PHE A 32 9.60 5.58 3.13
C PHE A 32 10.62 6.70 3.37
N ASP A 33 10.23 7.96 3.19
CA ASP A 33 11.08 9.12 3.53
C ASP A 33 11.32 9.20 5.04
N GLY A 34 10.26 9.00 5.83
CA GLY A 34 10.33 8.97 7.29
C GLY A 34 11.22 7.83 7.81
N PHE A 35 11.13 6.65 7.19
CA PHE A 35 11.98 5.52 7.54
C PHE A 35 13.46 5.81 7.24
N LYS A 36 13.76 6.38 6.08
CA LYS A 36 15.13 6.77 5.73
C LYS A 36 15.70 7.82 6.70
N ALA A 37 14.87 8.73 7.19
CA ALA A 37 15.27 9.78 8.14
C ALA A 37 15.37 9.27 9.60
N ASN A 38 14.42 8.44 10.04
CA ASN A 38 14.37 7.89 11.39
C ASN A 38 13.67 6.52 11.39
N PRO A 39 14.41 5.43 11.13
CA PRO A 39 13.83 4.09 11.03
C PRO A 39 13.09 3.66 12.30
N GLU A 40 13.66 3.96 13.47
CA GLU A 40 13.07 3.55 14.75
C GLU A 40 11.68 4.19 14.96
N TYR A 41 11.54 5.46 14.67
CA TYR A 41 10.26 6.16 14.80
C TYR A 41 9.23 5.67 13.79
N ALA A 42 9.62 5.44 12.54
CA ALA A 42 8.73 4.91 11.51
C ALA A 42 8.21 3.51 11.89
N LEU A 43 9.10 2.63 12.39
CA LEU A 43 8.71 1.31 12.91
C LEU A 43 7.79 1.41 14.11
N ASN A 44 8.02 2.39 15.01
CA ASN A 44 7.15 2.62 16.16
C ASN A 44 5.74 3.05 15.76
N CYS A 45 5.59 3.90 14.74
CA CYS A 45 4.27 4.28 14.21
C CYS A 45 3.52 3.06 13.68
N ALA A 46 4.15 2.25 12.83
CA ALA A 46 3.54 1.04 12.27
C ALA A 46 3.16 0.03 13.37
N ARG A 47 4.05 -0.22 14.31
CA ARG A 47 3.83 -1.12 15.45
C ARG A 47 2.70 -0.64 16.35
N THR A 48 2.63 0.66 16.64
CA THR A 48 1.58 1.25 17.48
C THR A 48 0.21 1.06 16.83
N ALA A 49 0.08 1.33 15.54
CA ALA A 49 -1.15 1.10 14.79
C ALA A 49 -1.59 -0.37 14.82
N TYR A 50 -0.63 -1.29 14.63
CA TYR A 50 -0.90 -2.73 14.69
C TYR A 50 -1.40 -3.15 16.07
N HIS A 51 -0.74 -2.73 17.15
CA HIS A 51 -1.15 -3.06 18.51
C HIS A 51 -2.47 -2.40 18.93
N ALA A 52 -2.81 -1.26 18.36
CA ALA A 52 -4.11 -0.62 18.55
C ALA A 52 -5.26 -1.35 17.84
N GLY A 53 -4.95 -2.34 16.97
CA GLY A 53 -5.92 -3.18 16.29
C GLY A 53 -6.23 -2.77 14.85
N ALA A 54 -5.40 -1.96 14.20
CA ALA A 54 -5.58 -1.66 12.79
C ALA A 54 -5.53 -2.96 11.95
N ARG A 55 -6.50 -3.11 11.05
CA ARG A 55 -6.52 -4.23 10.10
C ARG A 55 -5.43 -4.10 9.07
N TRP A 56 -5.22 -2.87 8.56
CA TRP A 56 -4.21 -2.56 7.58
C TRP A 56 -3.35 -1.38 8.02
N ILE A 57 -2.06 -1.55 7.92
CA ILE A 57 -1.04 -0.52 8.06
C ILE A 57 -0.44 -0.31 6.68
N VAL A 58 -0.81 0.78 6.02
CA VAL A 58 -0.45 1.08 4.64
C VAL A 58 0.79 1.96 4.63
N LEU A 59 1.82 1.49 3.99
CA LEU A 59 3.09 2.21 3.85
C LEU A 59 3.02 3.05 2.58
N CYS A 60 3.10 4.38 2.73
CA CYS A 60 2.93 5.31 1.61
C CYS A 60 4.27 5.80 1.06
N ASP A 61 4.53 5.55 -0.22
CA ASP A 61 5.56 6.25 -1.00
C ASP A 61 4.94 7.54 -1.57
N THR A 62 4.69 8.48 -0.67
CA THR A 62 3.91 9.70 -0.94
C THR A 62 4.57 10.59 -1.98
N ASN A 63 5.90 10.66 -2.01
CA ASN A 63 6.64 11.44 -3.01
C ASN A 63 6.93 10.66 -4.31
N GLY A 64 6.64 9.35 -4.36
CA GLY A 64 6.87 8.51 -5.53
C GLY A 64 8.34 8.42 -5.94
N GLY A 65 9.26 8.61 -4.99
CA GLY A 65 10.70 8.67 -5.24
C GLY A 65 11.49 7.45 -4.75
N THR A 66 10.84 6.49 -4.13
CA THR A 66 11.50 5.28 -3.63
C THR A 66 11.69 4.27 -4.77
N LEU A 67 12.83 3.59 -4.79
CA LEU A 67 13.12 2.56 -5.81
C LEU A 67 12.63 1.18 -5.35
N PRO A 68 12.37 0.22 -6.28
CA PRO A 68 11.83 -1.09 -5.93
C PRO A 68 12.66 -1.88 -4.92
N ASP A 69 13.98 -1.83 -5.00
CA ASP A 69 14.87 -2.51 -4.06
C ASP A 69 14.77 -1.90 -2.66
N GLU A 70 14.66 -0.57 -2.56
CA GLU A 70 14.47 0.13 -1.30
C GLU A 70 13.10 -0.22 -0.67
N ILE A 71 12.04 -0.31 -1.50
CA ILE A 71 10.71 -0.75 -1.05
C ILE A 71 10.81 -2.15 -0.44
N PHE A 72 11.44 -3.09 -1.16
CA PHE A 72 11.60 -4.47 -0.69
C PHE A 72 12.33 -4.54 0.65
N ASP A 73 13.46 -3.84 0.77
CA ASP A 73 14.29 -3.84 1.98
C ASP A 73 13.56 -3.21 3.17
N ILE A 74 12.91 -2.06 2.96
CA ILE A 74 12.17 -1.37 4.04
C ILE A 74 10.96 -2.18 4.49
N VAL A 75 10.15 -2.72 3.56
CA VAL A 75 9.01 -3.58 3.90
C VAL A 75 9.47 -4.81 4.67
N THR A 76 10.58 -5.42 4.28
CA THR A 76 11.16 -6.55 5.02
C THR A 76 11.50 -6.18 6.46
N LYS A 77 12.02 -4.97 6.70
CA LYS A 77 12.27 -4.46 8.06
C LYS A 77 10.98 -4.21 8.85
N VAL A 78 9.95 -3.69 8.19
CA VAL A 78 8.66 -3.46 8.85
C VAL A 78 8.05 -4.78 9.33
N GLN A 79 8.25 -5.88 8.61
CA GLN A 79 7.75 -7.19 9.02
C GLN A 79 8.37 -7.73 10.34
N GLU A 80 9.47 -7.16 10.80
CA GLU A 80 10.01 -7.48 12.13
C GLU A 80 9.08 -7.01 13.27
N VAL A 81 8.17 -6.06 12.99
CA VAL A 81 7.25 -5.47 13.98
C VAL A 81 5.76 -5.57 13.62
N VAL A 82 5.42 -5.76 12.33
CA VAL A 82 4.05 -5.92 11.84
C VAL A 82 3.99 -7.09 10.86
N PRO A 83 3.17 -8.13 11.09
CA PRO A 83 3.03 -9.22 10.12
C PRO A 83 2.59 -8.72 8.74
N GLY A 84 3.17 -9.27 7.67
CA GLY A 84 2.86 -8.89 6.29
C GLY A 84 1.37 -9.01 5.93
N THR A 85 0.63 -9.90 6.59
CA THR A 85 -0.83 -10.06 6.45
C THR A 85 -1.64 -8.85 6.95
N HIS A 86 -0.99 -7.89 7.61
CA HIS A 86 -1.55 -6.62 8.06
C HIS A 86 -0.94 -5.41 7.33
N LEU A 87 -0.01 -5.65 6.39
CA LEU A 87 0.65 -4.57 5.66
C LEU A 87 -0.03 -4.28 4.33
N GLY A 88 -0.19 -2.99 4.04
CA GLY A 88 -0.58 -2.43 2.77
C GLY A 88 0.53 -1.58 2.15
N ILE A 89 0.38 -1.26 0.87
CA ILE A 89 1.27 -0.37 0.12
C ILE A 89 0.46 0.62 -0.70
N HIS A 90 0.87 1.88 -0.68
CA HIS A 90 0.34 2.96 -1.52
C HIS A 90 1.51 3.69 -2.17
N THR A 91 1.58 3.69 -3.49
CA THR A 91 2.71 4.26 -4.22
C THR A 91 2.26 5.29 -5.25
N HIS A 92 2.93 6.45 -5.25
CA HIS A 92 2.82 7.45 -6.31
C HIS A 92 3.82 7.18 -7.44
N ASP A 93 3.53 7.74 -8.62
CA ASP A 93 4.22 7.38 -9.88
C ASP A 93 5.17 8.47 -10.39
N ASP A 94 5.65 9.34 -9.52
CA ASP A 94 6.49 10.49 -9.88
C ASP A 94 7.80 10.09 -10.60
N THR A 95 8.33 8.92 -10.29
CA THR A 95 9.51 8.35 -10.97
C THR A 95 9.16 7.22 -11.94
N GLY A 96 7.87 6.95 -12.21
CA GLY A 96 7.41 5.88 -13.08
C GLY A 96 7.53 4.48 -12.47
N HIS A 97 7.67 4.37 -11.15
CA HIS A 97 7.91 3.09 -10.47
C HIS A 97 6.73 2.59 -9.62
N ALA A 98 5.58 3.27 -9.61
CA ALA A 98 4.49 2.92 -8.69
C ALA A 98 4.05 1.45 -8.80
N VAL A 99 3.91 0.92 -10.02
CA VAL A 99 3.57 -0.49 -10.25
C VAL A 99 4.70 -1.41 -9.79
N ALA A 100 5.95 -1.09 -10.15
CA ALA A 100 7.11 -1.90 -9.75
C ALA A 100 7.30 -1.92 -8.23
N ASN A 101 7.13 -0.76 -7.58
CA ASN A 101 7.19 -0.61 -6.14
C ASN A 101 6.09 -1.43 -5.43
N SER A 102 4.86 -1.40 -5.96
CA SER A 102 3.76 -2.21 -5.42
C SER A 102 4.05 -3.71 -5.53
N LEU A 103 4.62 -4.18 -6.65
CA LEU A 103 5.00 -5.58 -6.83
C LEU A 103 6.17 -5.98 -5.93
N ALA A 104 7.18 -5.11 -5.76
CA ALA A 104 8.28 -5.34 -4.83
C ALA A 104 7.79 -5.46 -3.38
N ALA A 105 6.81 -4.63 -2.98
CA ALA A 105 6.18 -4.72 -1.67
C ALA A 105 5.43 -6.05 -1.47
N VAL A 106 4.72 -6.56 -2.50
CA VAL A 106 4.07 -7.88 -2.47
C VAL A 106 5.09 -8.99 -2.31
N ASP A 107 6.19 -8.93 -3.04
CA ASP A 107 7.29 -9.89 -2.92
C ASP A 107 7.92 -9.89 -1.53
N ALA A 108 8.07 -8.70 -0.94
CA ALA A 108 8.53 -8.53 0.43
C ALA A 108 7.50 -8.99 1.50
N GLY A 109 6.21 -9.16 1.16
CA GLY A 109 5.23 -9.74 2.08
C GLY A 109 3.94 -8.94 2.32
N VAL A 110 3.77 -7.79 1.70
CA VAL A 110 2.53 -7.00 1.75
C VAL A 110 1.36 -7.79 1.14
N ARG A 111 0.16 -7.59 1.69
CA ARG A 111 -1.06 -8.30 1.24
C ARG A 111 -2.22 -7.39 0.86
N GLN A 112 -2.04 -6.08 0.91
CA GLN A 112 -3.01 -5.11 0.43
C GLN A 112 -2.29 -4.08 -0.44
N ILE A 113 -2.86 -3.75 -1.59
CA ILE A 113 -2.36 -2.70 -2.48
C ILE A 113 -3.46 -1.65 -2.62
N GLN A 114 -3.09 -0.40 -2.43
CA GLN A 114 -3.89 0.73 -2.87
C GLN A 114 -3.38 1.20 -4.23
N GLY A 115 -4.29 1.42 -5.14
CA GLY A 115 -4.00 1.92 -6.47
C GLY A 115 -5.25 2.54 -7.07
N THR A 116 -5.14 3.08 -8.26
CA THR A 116 -6.26 3.77 -8.92
C THR A 116 -6.49 3.23 -10.32
N LEU A 117 -7.72 3.43 -10.81
CA LEU A 117 -8.09 3.08 -12.16
C LEU A 117 -7.30 3.98 -13.13
N ASN A 118 -6.65 3.36 -14.12
CA ASN A 118 -5.75 3.99 -15.10
C ASN A 118 -4.59 4.79 -14.47
N GLY A 119 -4.28 4.57 -13.19
CA GLY A 119 -3.22 5.29 -12.48
C GLY A 119 -3.57 6.75 -12.16
N LEU A 120 -4.86 7.13 -12.23
CA LEU A 120 -5.29 8.51 -11.97
C LEU A 120 -4.93 8.90 -10.53
N GLY A 121 -4.33 10.07 -10.33
CA GLY A 121 -3.95 10.56 -9.02
C GLY A 121 -3.22 11.89 -9.07
N GLU A 122 -2.70 12.31 -7.92
CA GLU A 122 -1.94 13.54 -7.80
C GLU A 122 -0.65 13.51 -8.61
N ARG A 123 -0.26 14.63 -9.17
CA ARG A 123 0.97 14.86 -9.93
C ARG A 123 1.08 13.91 -11.13
N CYS A 124 1.93 12.87 -11.01
CA CYS A 124 2.15 11.87 -12.05
C CYS A 124 1.24 10.63 -11.93
N GLY A 125 0.43 10.57 -10.88
CA GLY A 125 -0.54 9.49 -10.64
C GLY A 125 -0.12 8.52 -9.54
N ASN A 126 -0.90 7.43 -9.47
CA ASN A 126 -0.75 6.34 -8.50
C ASN A 126 -0.48 5.00 -9.21
N ALA A 127 -0.22 3.97 -8.44
CA ALA A 127 -0.10 2.62 -8.96
C ALA A 127 -1.35 2.23 -9.78
N ASN A 128 -1.15 1.87 -11.05
CA ASN A 128 -2.23 1.59 -11.98
C ASN A 128 -2.79 0.18 -11.77
N LEU A 129 -4.04 0.09 -11.28
CA LEU A 129 -4.74 -1.20 -11.07
C LEU A 129 -4.97 -1.97 -12.37
N ILE A 130 -5.10 -1.28 -13.51
CA ILE A 130 -5.24 -1.93 -14.83
C ILE A 130 -3.98 -2.72 -15.20
N THR A 131 -2.83 -2.34 -14.68
CA THR A 131 -1.56 -3.06 -14.85
C THR A 131 -1.30 -4.08 -13.74
N LEU A 132 -1.60 -3.71 -12.50
CA LEU A 132 -1.35 -4.56 -11.33
C LEU A 132 -2.20 -5.84 -11.32
N ILE A 133 -3.51 -5.72 -11.56
CA ILE A 133 -4.45 -6.85 -11.52
C ILE A 133 -4.04 -7.94 -12.51
N PRO A 134 -3.83 -7.65 -13.82
CA PRO A 134 -3.37 -8.68 -14.76
C PRO A 134 -1.98 -9.24 -14.41
N THR A 135 -1.08 -8.41 -13.90
CA THR A 135 0.26 -8.86 -13.50
C THR A 135 0.18 -9.89 -12.38
N LEU A 136 -0.56 -9.59 -11.33
CA LEU A 136 -0.75 -10.51 -10.20
C LEU A 136 -1.49 -11.79 -10.62
N LYS A 137 -2.46 -11.68 -11.52
CA LYS A 137 -3.31 -12.80 -11.95
C LYS A 137 -2.63 -13.74 -12.96
N LEU A 138 -1.81 -13.19 -13.88
CA LEU A 138 -1.34 -13.93 -15.05
C LEU A 138 0.15 -14.27 -15.02
N LYS A 139 0.95 -13.61 -14.18
CA LYS A 139 2.39 -13.88 -14.12
C LYS A 139 2.67 -14.99 -13.10
N PRO A 140 3.30 -16.13 -13.50
CA PRO A 140 3.58 -17.24 -12.59
C PRO A 140 4.32 -16.84 -11.32
N ALA A 141 5.21 -15.83 -11.40
CA ALA A 141 5.91 -15.29 -10.23
C ALA A 141 4.96 -14.84 -9.11
N PHE A 142 3.72 -14.47 -9.44
CA PHE A 142 2.69 -14.04 -8.49
C PHE A 142 1.53 -15.04 -8.42
N SER A 143 0.97 -15.47 -9.55
CA SER A 143 -0.22 -16.33 -9.60
C SER A 143 0.00 -17.70 -8.96
N ASP A 144 1.22 -18.21 -8.92
CA ASP A 144 1.55 -19.48 -8.26
C ASP A 144 1.64 -19.34 -6.72
N ARG A 145 1.70 -18.12 -6.22
CA ARG A 145 1.90 -17.80 -4.78
C ARG A 145 0.70 -17.12 -4.14
N PHE A 146 -0.10 -16.41 -4.93
CA PHE A 146 -1.16 -15.54 -4.43
C PHE A 146 -2.45 -15.74 -5.20
N GLU A 147 -3.56 -15.66 -4.49
CA GLU A 147 -4.89 -15.54 -5.05
C GLU A 147 -5.39 -14.11 -4.87
N ILE A 148 -6.00 -13.55 -5.92
CA ILE A 148 -6.65 -12.25 -5.87
C ILE A 148 -8.16 -12.42 -6.12
N GLY A 149 -8.98 -11.53 -5.55
CA GLY A 149 -10.44 -11.61 -5.63
C GLY A 149 -11.05 -11.30 -7.02
N VAL A 150 -10.24 -11.33 -8.10
CA VAL A 150 -10.70 -11.07 -9.47
C VAL A 150 -10.78 -12.39 -10.24
N SER A 151 -11.97 -12.76 -10.68
CA SER A 151 -12.19 -13.94 -11.52
C SER A 151 -11.70 -13.74 -12.96
N ASP A 152 -11.52 -14.82 -13.71
CA ASP A 152 -11.13 -14.76 -15.12
C ASP A 152 -12.18 -14.04 -15.99
N ALA A 153 -13.45 -14.15 -15.62
CA ALA A 153 -14.55 -13.43 -16.29
C ALA A 153 -14.41 -11.92 -16.06
N GLN A 154 -14.16 -11.48 -14.83
CA GLN A 154 -13.94 -10.07 -14.50
C GLN A 154 -12.67 -9.52 -15.12
N LEU A 155 -11.61 -10.33 -15.21
CA LEU A 155 -10.36 -9.89 -15.84
C LEU A 155 -10.55 -9.54 -17.33
N LYS A 156 -11.46 -10.20 -18.05
CA LYS A 156 -11.75 -9.93 -19.46
C LYS A 156 -12.37 -8.53 -19.66
N GLU A 157 -13.04 -8.00 -18.63
CA GLU A 157 -13.69 -6.67 -18.71
C GLU A 157 -12.72 -5.51 -18.44
N ILE A 158 -11.47 -5.79 -18.04
CA ILE A 158 -10.54 -4.77 -17.56
C ILE A 158 -10.27 -3.67 -18.60
N THR A 159 -10.16 -4.03 -19.89
CA THR A 159 -9.95 -3.07 -20.97
C THR A 159 -11.18 -2.21 -21.19
N SER A 160 -12.38 -2.80 -21.19
CA SER A 160 -13.64 -2.08 -21.33
C SER A 160 -13.86 -1.09 -20.19
N ILE A 161 -13.51 -1.49 -18.96
CA ILE A 161 -13.58 -0.64 -17.77
C ILE A 161 -12.60 0.54 -17.90
N SER A 162 -11.36 0.28 -18.34
CA SER A 162 -10.36 1.32 -18.56
C SER A 162 -10.83 2.36 -19.59
N HIS A 163 -11.36 1.93 -20.73
CA HIS A 163 -11.86 2.82 -21.78
C HIS A 163 -13.10 3.61 -21.32
N ALA A 164 -14.05 2.95 -20.63
CA ALA A 164 -15.23 3.65 -20.10
C ALA A 164 -14.85 4.74 -19.11
N PHE A 165 -13.79 4.50 -18.31
CA PHE A 165 -13.28 5.50 -17.38
C PHE A 165 -12.65 6.70 -18.11
N ASP A 166 -11.87 6.46 -19.17
CA ASP A 166 -11.30 7.52 -19.98
C ASP A 166 -12.39 8.37 -20.65
N GLU A 167 -13.50 7.74 -21.12
CA GLU A 167 -14.65 8.45 -21.67
C GLU A 167 -15.37 9.35 -20.65
N ILE A 168 -15.39 8.96 -19.37
CA ILE A 168 -15.98 9.78 -18.29
C ILE A 168 -15.12 11.00 -17.98
N LEU A 169 -13.81 10.90 -18.16
CA LEU A 169 -12.86 11.98 -17.84
C LEU A 169 -12.69 13.00 -18.99
N ASN A 170 -13.11 12.69 -20.20
CA ASN A 170 -13.12 13.57 -21.38
C ASN A 170 -14.53 14.16 -21.54
#